data_c53517c71cb117de52ad774ad8185bd8
#
_entry.id   c53517c71cb117de52ad774ad8185bd8
#
_cell.length_a   1.000
_cell.length_b   1.000
_cell.length_c   1.000
_cell.angle_alpha   90.00
_cell.angle_beta   90.00
_cell.angle_gamma   90.00
#
_symmetry.space_group_name_H-M   'P 1'
#
loop_
_entity.id
_entity.type
_entity.pdbx_description
1 polymer ?
#
loop_
_entity_poly.entity_id
_entity_poly.type
_entity_poly.pdbx_seq_one_letter_code
_entity_poly.pdbx_strand_id
1 'polypeptide(L)'
;AGTGIVRDGKLFLCLNQTKSMMELYDEPASVAVIDVATDKVEKVIKDARVQSLGMVGHTNAILDEAGNIYFYSGPRSAMFGKPEGILRIKKGETDFDKEYYVSVTKADDAEPTSYGLKMTYYQGKVYFFLEKPSLVVDPNDKTFTKNKDFVPYELDLKSGKSKILPLPGSSGWSAIASIAYNGKIYFGIHAKDGLGFYSYDPATGQGSSKPVVTTPAGIYTIIKL
;
A
#
# COMPACT_ATOMS: atom_id res chain seq x y z
N ALA A 1 -14.11 -7.68 4.54
CA ALA A 1 -13.89 -6.25 4.53
C ALA A 1 -12.39 -5.96 4.63
N GLY A 2 -11.95 -4.91 3.97
CA GLY A 2 -10.59 -4.41 4.02
C GLY A 2 -10.44 -3.25 5.02
N THR A 3 -9.65 -2.26 4.66
CA THR A 3 -9.46 -1.02 5.43
C THR A 3 -10.66 -0.10 5.28
N GLY A 4 -11.00 0.64 6.33
CA GLY A 4 -12.00 1.69 6.32
C GLY A 4 -11.46 3.03 6.76
N ILE A 5 -12.04 4.12 6.24
CA ILE A 5 -11.73 5.51 6.60
C ILE A 5 -13.04 6.20 6.99
N VAL A 6 -13.02 6.91 8.12
CA VAL A 6 -14.13 7.77 8.51
C VAL A 6 -13.82 9.22 8.09
N ARG A 7 -14.77 9.83 7.38
CA ARG A 7 -14.71 11.24 6.98
C ARG A 7 -16.13 11.82 6.92
N ASP A 8 -16.32 12.98 7.51
CA ASP A 8 -17.59 13.74 7.49
C ASP A 8 -18.81 12.88 7.92
N GLY A 9 -18.67 12.11 9.01
CA GLY A 9 -19.74 11.24 9.53
C GLY A 9 -20.04 9.99 8.71
N LYS A 10 -19.22 9.68 7.71
CA LYS A 10 -19.37 8.48 6.87
C LYS A 10 -18.14 7.58 6.96
N LEU A 11 -18.38 6.29 7.09
CA LEU A 11 -17.35 5.25 6.96
C LEU A 11 -17.31 4.77 5.51
N PHE A 12 -16.16 4.91 4.89
CA PHE A 12 -15.83 4.35 3.58
C PHE A 12 -15.11 3.02 3.78
N LEU A 13 -15.80 1.92 3.60
CA LEU A 13 -15.29 0.58 3.88
C LEU A 13 -14.99 -0.18 2.59
N CYS A 14 -13.72 -0.55 2.40
CA CYS A 14 -13.30 -1.39 1.26
C CYS A 14 -13.95 -2.77 1.33
N LEU A 15 -14.57 -3.20 0.24
CA LEU A 15 -15.17 -4.52 0.08
C LEU A 15 -14.31 -5.36 -0.86
N ASN A 16 -13.94 -6.55 -0.41
CA ASN A 16 -13.29 -7.56 -1.25
C ASN A 16 -14.25 -8.72 -1.45
N GLN A 17 -14.56 -9.00 -2.70
CA GLN A 17 -15.38 -10.15 -3.07
C GLN A 17 -14.45 -11.29 -3.51
N THR A 18 -14.48 -12.38 -2.78
CA THR A 18 -13.64 -13.56 -3.09
C THR A 18 -14.49 -14.82 -3.05
N LYS A 19 -14.27 -15.70 -4.01
CA LYS A 19 -14.83 -17.07 -4.00
C LYS A 19 -14.07 -17.95 -3.00
N SER A 20 -12.74 -17.75 -2.91
CA SER A 20 -11.85 -18.41 -1.96
C SER A 20 -10.69 -17.49 -1.59
N MET A 21 -9.77 -17.96 -0.73
CA MET A 21 -8.55 -17.20 -0.41
C MET A 21 -7.71 -16.88 -1.66
N MET A 22 -7.73 -17.74 -2.65
CA MET A 22 -6.90 -17.65 -3.88
C MET A 22 -7.71 -17.32 -5.13
N GLU A 23 -9.01 -17.01 -5.02
CA GLU A 23 -9.86 -16.71 -6.17
C GLU A 23 -10.73 -15.50 -5.91
N LEU A 24 -10.61 -14.48 -6.75
CA LEU A 24 -11.47 -13.30 -6.76
C LEU A 24 -12.69 -13.53 -7.67
N TYR A 25 -13.81 -12.90 -7.34
CA TYR A 25 -14.85 -12.67 -8.34
C TYR A 25 -14.35 -11.65 -9.37
N ASP A 26 -14.79 -11.80 -10.62
CA ASP A 26 -14.51 -10.82 -11.68
C ASP A 26 -15.45 -9.60 -11.56
N GLU A 27 -15.30 -8.86 -10.48
CA GLU A 27 -16.13 -7.73 -10.09
C GLU A 27 -15.27 -6.48 -9.91
N PRO A 28 -15.79 -5.28 -10.23
CA PRO A 28 -15.12 -4.03 -9.95
C PRO A 28 -14.78 -3.85 -8.47
N ALA A 29 -13.72 -3.11 -8.20
CA ALA A 29 -13.43 -2.65 -6.83
C ALA A 29 -14.62 -1.90 -6.24
N SER A 30 -14.92 -2.17 -4.98
CA SER A 30 -16.14 -1.69 -4.34
C SER A 30 -15.85 -1.09 -2.95
N VAL A 31 -16.55 0.00 -2.63
CA VAL A 31 -16.52 0.64 -1.30
C VAL A 31 -17.96 0.83 -0.83
N ALA A 32 -18.28 0.34 0.37
CA ALA A 32 -19.53 0.69 1.05
C ALA A 32 -19.37 2.06 1.72
N VAL A 33 -20.34 2.93 1.50
CA VAL A 33 -20.49 4.22 2.20
C VAL A 33 -21.56 4.01 3.27
N ILE A 34 -21.15 4.13 4.54
CA ILE A 34 -21.98 3.83 5.70
C ILE A 34 -22.11 5.12 6.53
N ASP A 35 -23.33 5.49 6.88
CA ASP A 35 -23.60 6.57 7.81
C ASP A 35 -23.25 6.12 9.24
N VAL A 36 -22.31 6.79 9.89
CA VAL A 36 -21.79 6.40 11.21
C VAL A 36 -22.80 6.63 12.34
N ALA A 37 -23.70 7.60 12.17
CA ALA A 37 -24.69 7.90 13.21
C ALA A 37 -25.85 6.89 13.25
N THR A 38 -26.17 6.29 12.11
CA THR A 38 -27.31 5.38 11.96
C THR A 38 -26.91 3.93 11.70
N ASP A 39 -25.61 3.65 11.49
CA ASP A 39 -25.04 2.35 11.08
C ASP A 39 -25.66 1.79 9.79
N LYS A 40 -26.20 2.66 8.92
CA LYS A 40 -26.83 2.25 7.67
C LYS A 40 -25.92 2.38 6.48
N VAL A 41 -25.89 1.38 5.62
CA VAL A 41 -25.26 1.47 4.30
C VAL A 41 -26.09 2.41 3.44
N GLU A 42 -25.55 3.55 3.05
CA GLU A 42 -26.19 4.49 2.14
C GLU A 42 -26.09 4.02 0.69
N LYS A 43 -24.91 3.55 0.30
CA LYS A 43 -24.63 3.03 -1.05
C LYS A 43 -23.38 2.19 -1.11
N VAL A 44 -23.22 1.46 -2.21
CA VAL A 44 -21.97 0.80 -2.60
C VAL A 44 -21.53 1.41 -3.92
N ILE A 45 -20.35 2.02 -3.91
CA ILE A 45 -19.73 2.59 -5.10
C ILE A 45 -18.76 1.59 -5.71
N LYS A 46 -18.64 1.61 -7.05
CA LYS A 46 -17.80 0.67 -7.80
C LYS A 46 -16.91 1.38 -8.80
N ASP A 47 -15.71 0.82 -9.04
CA ASP A 47 -14.79 1.28 -10.06
C ASP A 47 -14.10 0.10 -10.75
N ALA A 48 -14.25 0.03 -12.08
CA ALA A 48 -13.74 -1.07 -12.90
C ALA A 48 -12.26 -0.92 -13.31
N ARG A 49 -11.63 0.23 -13.00
CA ARG A 49 -10.20 0.44 -13.30
C ARG A 49 -9.28 -0.45 -12.48
N VAL A 50 -9.78 -0.95 -11.33
CA VAL A 50 -9.12 -1.95 -10.50
C VAL A 50 -10.14 -2.97 -9.99
N GLN A 51 -9.69 -4.13 -9.53
CA GLN A 51 -10.60 -5.22 -9.18
C GLN A 51 -10.77 -5.46 -7.69
N SER A 52 -9.78 -5.13 -6.87
CA SER A 52 -9.77 -5.38 -5.43
C SER A 52 -9.23 -4.17 -4.71
N LEU A 53 -9.77 -3.84 -3.55
CA LEU A 53 -9.26 -2.77 -2.69
C LEU A 53 -8.71 -3.37 -1.41
N GLY A 54 -7.43 -3.64 -1.42
CA GLY A 54 -6.70 -4.07 -0.25
C GLY A 54 -6.77 -5.55 0.05
N MET A 55 -5.99 -5.91 1.04
CA MET A 55 -5.92 -7.23 1.63
C MET A 55 -6.09 -7.13 3.14
N VAL A 56 -6.63 -8.17 3.77
CA VAL A 56 -6.79 -8.20 5.24
C VAL A 56 -5.45 -7.92 5.92
N GLY A 57 -5.45 -7.00 6.88
CA GLY A 57 -4.25 -6.63 7.64
C GLY A 57 -3.35 -5.58 6.99
N HIS A 58 -3.69 -5.08 5.80
CA HIS A 58 -2.93 -4.03 5.12
C HIS A 58 -3.68 -2.70 5.09
N THR A 59 -2.97 -1.60 5.34
CA THR A 59 -3.52 -0.25 5.19
C THR A 59 -3.51 0.12 3.72
N ASN A 60 -4.68 0.13 3.10
CA ASN A 60 -4.85 0.40 1.68
C ASN A 60 -5.76 1.60 1.43
N ALA A 61 -6.13 2.32 2.48
CA ALA A 61 -6.89 3.56 2.39
C ALA A 61 -6.20 4.63 3.24
N ILE A 62 -6.08 5.82 2.71
CA ILE A 62 -5.50 6.99 3.39
C ILE A 62 -6.40 8.20 3.22
N LEU A 63 -6.35 9.10 4.18
CA LEU A 63 -6.97 10.42 4.16
C LEU A 63 -5.84 11.45 4.11
N ASP A 64 -5.85 12.34 3.09
CA ASP A 64 -4.88 13.43 3.01
C ASP A 64 -5.32 14.64 3.85
N GLU A 65 -4.42 15.62 3.98
CA GLU A 65 -4.69 16.85 4.75
C GLU A 65 -5.78 17.72 4.08
N ALA A 66 -6.01 17.55 2.79
CA ALA A 66 -7.07 18.24 2.06
C ALA A 66 -8.43 17.58 2.24
N GLY A 67 -8.49 16.37 2.82
CA GLY A 67 -9.71 15.61 3.04
C GLY A 67 -10.08 14.69 1.88
N ASN A 68 -9.18 14.42 0.93
CA ASN A 68 -9.40 13.39 -0.09
C ASN A 68 -9.08 12.01 0.48
N ILE A 69 -9.84 11.01 0.07
CA ILE A 69 -9.58 9.60 0.40
C ILE A 69 -8.95 8.94 -0.81
N TYR A 70 -7.86 8.21 -0.60
CA TYR A 70 -7.21 7.40 -1.63
C TYR A 70 -7.28 5.94 -1.24
N PHE A 71 -7.58 5.10 -2.23
CA PHE A 71 -7.68 3.66 -2.08
C PHE A 71 -6.70 2.98 -3.02
N TYR A 72 -5.87 2.13 -2.45
CA TYR A 72 -4.91 1.32 -3.19
C TYR A 72 -5.47 -0.09 -3.42
N SER A 73 -5.44 -0.54 -4.67
CA SER A 73 -6.00 -1.84 -5.04
C SER A 73 -5.23 -3.04 -4.48
N GLY A 74 -3.97 -2.82 -4.10
CA GLY A 74 -3.16 -3.82 -3.42
C GLY A 74 -2.75 -5.04 -4.27
N PRO A 75 -1.93 -5.92 -3.68
CA PRO A 75 -1.23 -6.97 -4.41
C PRO A 75 -2.18 -8.02 -5.03
N ARG A 76 -3.38 -8.17 -4.50
CA ARG A 76 -4.32 -9.17 -5.03
C ARG A 76 -4.71 -8.91 -6.48
N SER A 77 -4.89 -7.66 -6.88
CA SER A 77 -5.19 -7.33 -8.27
C SER A 77 -4.04 -7.77 -9.18
N ALA A 78 -2.80 -7.41 -8.85
CA ALA A 78 -1.63 -7.77 -9.63
C ALA A 78 -1.36 -9.28 -9.65
N MET A 79 -1.50 -9.98 -8.53
CA MET A 79 -1.35 -11.44 -8.43
C MET A 79 -2.31 -12.20 -9.36
N PHE A 80 -3.44 -11.62 -9.72
CA PHE A 80 -4.41 -12.18 -10.66
C PHE A 80 -4.36 -11.53 -12.06
N GLY A 81 -3.26 -10.83 -12.37
CA GLY A 81 -3.05 -10.20 -13.68
C GLY A 81 -3.99 -9.01 -13.97
N LYS A 82 -4.55 -8.40 -12.93
CA LYS A 82 -5.43 -7.24 -13.04
C LYS A 82 -4.66 -5.95 -12.76
N PRO A 83 -5.09 -4.80 -13.30
CA PRO A 83 -4.45 -3.51 -13.04
C PRO A 83 -4.38 -3.20 -11.54
N GLU A 84 -3.27 -2.66 -11.11
CA GLU A 84 -3.03 -2.20 -9.77
C GLU A 84 -2.81 -0.69 -9.78
N GLY A 85 -3.50 0.02 -8.88
CA GLY A 85 -3.42 1.46 -8.84
C GLY A 85 -4.13 2.10 -7.66
N ILE A 86 -4.11 3.42 -7.64
CA ILE A 86 -4.70 4.25 -6.61
C ILE A 86 -5.90 4.99 -7.18
N LEU A 87 -7.05 4.81 -6.56
CA LEU A 87 -8.29 5.54 -6.80
C LEU A 87 -8.45 6.65 -5.77
N ARG A 88 -9.25 7.68 -6.07
CA ARG A 88 -9.54 8.80 -5.17
C ARG A 88 -11.04 9.03 -5.02
N ILE A 89 -11.44 9.46 -3.82
CA ILE A 89 -12.70 10.16 -3.56
C ILE A 89 -12.34 11.59 -3.10
N LYS A 90 -12.80 12.61 -3.81
CA LYS A 90 -12.53 14.02 -3.45
C LYS A 90 -13.20 14.38 -2.12
N LYS A 91 -12.65 15.38 -1.45
CA LYS A 91 -13.27 15.97 -0.26
C LYS A 91 -14.73 16.38 -0.56
N GLY A 92 -15.63 16.03 0.37
CA GLY A 92 -17.07 16.32 0.26
C GLY A 92 -17.83 15.40 -0.70
N GLU A 93 -17.14 14.59 -1.52
CA GLU A 93 -17.78 13.63 -2.44
C GLU A 93 -17.87 12.24 -1.80
N THR A 94 -18.78 11.42 -2.32
CA THR A 94 -18.98 10.04 -1.87
C THR A 94 -18.89 9.03 -3.00
N ASP A 95 -18.40 9.47 -4.20
CA ASP A 95 -18.16 8.62 -5.37
C ASP A 95 -16.70 8.71 -5.80
N PHE A 96 -16.23 7.68 -6.51
CA PHE A 96 -14.88 7.71 -7.07
C PHE A 96 -14.72 8.83 -8.10
N ASP A 97 -13.61 9.55 -7.99
CA ASP A 97 -13.17 10.54 -8.97
C ASP A 97 -12.77 9.84 -10.28
N LYS A 98 -13.54 10.06 -11.33
CA LYS A 98 -13.33 9.44 -12.64
C LYS A 98 -12.10 9.97 -13.38
N GLU A 99 -11.66 11.18 -13.03
CA GLU A 99 -10.48 11.84 -13.61
C GLU A 99 -9.16 11.42 -12.95
N TYR A 100 -9.23 10.73 -11.79
CA TYR A 100 -8.05 10.37 -11.01
C TYR A 100 -7.79 8.86 -11.03
N TYR A 101 -6.64 8.49 -11.52
CA TYR A 101 -6.07 7.15 -11.41
C TYR A 101 -4.55 7.21 -11.51
N VAL A 102 -3.85 6.62 -10.55
CA VAL A 102 -2.41 6.45 -10.59
C VAL A 102 -2.09 4.96 -10.62
N SER A 103 -1.47 4.51 -11.71
CA SER A 103 -1.06 3.10 -11.85
C SER A 103 0.22 2.84 -11.07
N VAL A 104 0.23 1.79 -10.25
CA VAL A 104 1.44 1.31 -9.56
C VAL A 104 2.22 0.35 -10.46
N THR A 105 1.55 -0.45 -11.26
CA THR A 105 2.19 -1.40 -12.20
C THR A 105 2.85 -0.73 -13.42
N LYS A 106 2.55 0.54 -13.66
CA LYS A 106 3.19 1.39 -14.69
C LYS A 106 4.09 2.45 -14.07
N ALA A 107 4.38 2.35 -12.79
CA ALA A 107 5.30 3.26 -12.11
C ALA A 107 6.71 3.11 -12.69
N ASP A 108 7.53 4.16 -12.59
CA ASP A 108 8.94 4.10 -12.95
C ASP A 108 9.60 2.96 -12.15
N ASP A 109 10.49 2.22 -12.76
CA ASP A 109 11.15 1.05 -12.19
C ASP A 109 10.26 -0.18 -11.85
N ALA A 110 8.95 -0.17 -12.11
CA ALA A 110 8.11 -1.35 -11.99
C ALA A 110 8.47 -2.40 -13.06
N GLU A 111 8.39 -3.66 -12.70
CA GLU A 111 8.58 -4.79 -13.59
C GLU A 111 7.22 -5.43 -13.95
N PRO A 112 7.10 -6.26 -14.98
CA PRO A 112 5.81 -6.72 -15.49
C PRO A 112 4.87 -7.36 -14.47
N THR A 113 5.41 -7.98 -13.42
CA THR A 113 4.64 -8.64 -12.35
C THR A 113 4.81 -7.96 -10.99
N SER A 114 5.45 -6.78 -10.96
CA SER A 114 5.60 -6.00 -9.72
C SER A 114 4.26 -5.69 -9.09
N TYR A 115 4.22 -5.74 -7.76
CA TYR A 115 3.09 -5.28 -6.98
C TYR A 115 3.55 -4.59 -5.70
N GLY A 116 2.73 -3.70 -5.16
CA GLY A 116 3.04 -2.96 -3.95
C GLY A 116 2.40 -3.57 -2.70
N LEU A 117 3.06 -3.41 -1.58
CA LEU A 117 2.56 -3.81 -0.26
C LEU A 117 2.52 -2.60 0.67
N LYS A 118 1.40 -2.45 1.37
CA LYS A 118 1.21 -1.55 2.50
C LYS A 118 1.60 -0.09 2.24
N MET A 119 0.63 0.76 2.19
CA MET A 119 0.78 2.18 1.85
C MET A 119 0.84 3.05 3.11
N THR A 120 1.85 3.90 3.21
CA THR A 120 1.96 4.95 4.21
C THR A 120 1.97 6.31 3.54
N TYR A 121 1.07 7.20 3.95
CA TYR A 121 0.98 8.55 3.41
C TYR A 121 1.84 9.53 4.20
N TYR A 122 2.51 10.43 3.49
CA TYR A 122 3.18 11.59 4.07
C TYR A 122 3.33 12.72 3.03
N GLN A 123 2.75 13.88 3.30
CA GLN A 123 2.90 15.11 2.52
C GLN A 123 2.68 14.94 1.01
N GLY A 124 1.52 14.40 0.61
CA GLY A 124 1.14 14.24 -0.79
C GLY A 124 1.76 13.04 -1.51
N LYS A 125 2.56 12.25 -0.79
CA LYS A 125 3.21 11.06 -1.32
C LYS A 125 2.80 9.82 -0.55
N VAL A 126 2.93 8.67 -1.19
CA VAL A 126 2.80 7.37 -0.55
C VAL A 126 4.10 6.61 -0.61
N TYR A 127 4.37 5.91 0.48
CA TYR A 127 5.56 5.10 0.72
C TYR A 127 5.13 3.67 0.95
N PHE A 128 5.69 2.74 0.20
CA PHE A 128 5.33 1.33 0.25
C PHE A 128 6.50 0.45 -0.21
N PHE A 129 6.32 -0.86 -0.17
CA PHE A 129 7.27 -1.80 -0.75
C PHE A 129 6.77 -2.20 -2.13
N LEU A 130 7.64 -2.11 -3.14
CA LEU A 130 7.41 -2.62 -4.49
C LEU A 130 8.20 -3.91 -4.68
N GLU A 131 7.53 -4.98 -5.10
CA GLU A 131 8.21 -6.20 -5.51
C GLU A 131 9.01 -5.97 -6.79
N LYS A 132 10.22 -6.52 -6.80
CA LYS A 132 11.15 -6.53 -7.95
C LYS A 132 11.46 -7.98 -8.31
N PRO A 133 10.70 -8.63 -9.20
CA PRO A 133 10.92 -10.02 -9.60
C PRO A 133 12.34 -10.34 -10.06
N SER A 134 13.04 -9.37 -10.65
CA SER A 134 14.45 -9.51 -11.04
C SER A 134 15.43 -9.72 -9.88
N LEU A 135 15.02 -9.40 -8.65
CA LEU A 135 15.82 -9.59 -7.44
C LEU A 135 15.57 -10.93 -6.75
N VAL A 136 14.65 -11.74 -7.26
CA VAL A 136 14.37 -13.08 -6.73
C VAL A 136 15.55 -13.99 -7.01
N VAL A 137 16.20 -14.48 -5.95
CA VAL A 137 17.36 -15.39 -6.03
C VAL A 137 16.97 -16.87 -5.87
N ASP A 138 15.87 -17.14 -5.20
CA ASP A 138 15.32 -18.49 -5.02
C ASP A 138 13.80 -18.46 -5.28
N PRO A 139 13.35 -18.86 -6.50
CA PRO A 139 11.92 -18.86 -6.82
C PRO A 139 11.13 -19.94 -6.04
N ASN A 140 11.82 -20.85 -5.34
CA ASN A 140 11.21 -21.88 -4.52
C ASN A 140 11.24 -21.55 -3.02
N ASP A 141 11.61 -20.33 -2.63
CA ASP A 141 11.61 -19.92 -1.23
C ASP A 141 10.20 -19.82 -0.66
N LYS A 142 9.73 -20.93 -0.10
CA LYS A 142 8.42 -21.00 0.58
C LYS A 142 8.41 -20.30 1.97
N THR A 143 9.57 -19.89 2.45
CA THR A 143 9.70 -19.21 3.74
C THR A 143 9.57 -17.69 3.59
N PHE A 144 9.68 -17.17 2.36
CA PHE A 144 9.68 -15.74 2.06
C PHE A 144 10.74 -14.96 2.83
N THR A 145 11.87 -15.60 3.16
CA THR A 145 12.94 -15.00 3.96
C THR A 145 14.26 -14.83 3.21
N LYS A 146 14.48 -15.60 2.15
CA LYS A 146 15.74 -15.60 1.38
C LYS A 146 15.80 -14.45 0.38
N ASN A 147 14.70 -14.25 -0.38
CA ASN A 147 14.61 -13.18 -1.35
C ASN A 147 14.50 -11.83 -0.65
N LYS A 148 15.17 -10.80 -1.18
CA LYS A 148 15.12 -9.41 -0.71
C LYS A 148 14.58 -8.53 -1.84
N ASP A 149 13.51 -9.00 -2.44
CA ASP A 149 12.87 -8.55 -3.66
C ASP A 149 11.86 -7.41 -3.44
N PHE A 150 11.51 -7.10 -2.20
CA PHE A 150 10.65 -5.98 -1.87
C PHE A 150 11.50 -4.74 -1.55
N VAL A 151 11.47 -3.75 -2.44
CA VAL A 151 12.24 -2.51 -2.28
C VAL A 151 11.34 -1.39 -1.77
N PRO A 152 11.81 -0.55 -0.82
CA PRO A 152 11.11 0.66 -0.41
C PRO A 152 10.98 1.65 -1.56
N TYR A 153 9.79 2.22 -1.70
CA TYR A 153 9.36 2.98 -2.86
C TYR A 153 8.58 4.23 -2.46
N GLU A 154 8.71 5.30 -3.24
CA GLU A 154 7.95 6.54 -3.12
C GLU A 154 7.13 6.77 -4.39
N LEU A 155 5.87 7.18 -4.24
CA LEU A 155 5.00 7.59 -5.34
C LEU A 155 4.31 8.90 -4.98
N ASP A 156 4.46 9.90 -5.82
CA ASP A 156 3.78 11.20 -5.70
C ASP A 156 2.34 11.08 -6.23
N LEU A 157 1.36 11.34 -5.37
CA LEU A 157 -0.07 11.17 -5.68
C LEU A 157 -0.60 12.17 -6.71
N LYS A 158 0.06 13.31 -6.88
CA LYS A 158 -0.37 14.34 -7.83
C LYS A 158 0.19 14.11 -9.23
N SER A 159 1.46 13.81 -9.33
CA SER A 159 2.16 13.67 -10.61
C SER A 159 2.19 12.23 -11.12
N GLY A 160 1.97 11.24 -10.24
CA GLY A 160 2.16 9.81 -10.54
C GLY A 160 3.64 9.42 -10.69
N LYS A 161 4.58 10.34 -10.47
CA LYS A 161 6.02 10.04 -10.51
C LYS A 161 6.44 9.23 -9.31
N SER A 162 7.36 8.33 -9.52
CA SER A 162 7.79 7.37 -8.51
C SER A 162 9.29 7.13 -8.57
N LYS A 163 9.84 6.59 -7.49
CA LYS A 163 11.26 6.21 -7.40
C LYS A 163 11.51 5.15 -6.32
N ILE A 164 12.51 4.32 -6.54
CA ILE A 164 13.11 3.47 -5.51
C ILE A 164 13.84 4.35 -4.49
N LEU A 165 13.68 4.03 -3.21
CA LEU A 165 14.36 4.73 -2.13
C LEU A 165 15.75 4.13 -1.88
N PRO A 166 16.75 4.93 -1.41
CA PRO A 166 18.08 4.45 -1.10
C PRO A 166 18.11 3.68 0.23
N LEU A 167 17.35 2.59 0.28
CA LEU A 167 17.23 1.67 1.40
C LEU A 167 17.45 0.23 0.90
N PRO A 168 17.86 -0.71 1.75
CA PRO A 168 18.01 -2.09 1.34
C PRO A 168 16.64 -2.73 1.03
N GLY A 169 16.64 -3.75 0.15
CA GLY A 169 15.48 -4.60 -0.09
C GLY A 169 15.14 -5.46 1.12
N SER A 170 13.88 -5.81 1.25
CA SER A 170 13.34 -6.65 2.32
C SER A 170 12.82 -7.96 1.79
N SER A 171 12.78 -8.97 2.63
CA SER A 171 11.97 -10.16 2.38
C SER A 171 10.48 -9.84 2.56
N GLY A 172 9.63 -10.41 1.69
CA GLY A 172 8.25 -10.01 1.51
C GLY A 172 7.36 -10.04 2.76
N TRP A 173 7.29 -11.16 3.45
CA TRP A 173 6.34 -11.32 4.56
C TRP A 173 6.92 -11.03 5.95
N SER A 174 8.24 -10.84 6.05
CA SER A 174 8.91 -10.78 7.36
C SER A 174 9.07 -9.37 7.92
N ALA A 175 9.04 -8.34 7.10
CA ALA A 175 9.23 -6.96 7.54
C ALA A 175 8.73 -5.98 6.47
N ILE A 176 7.42 -5.75 6.44
CA ILE A 176 6.73 -4.93 5.44
C ILE A 176 5.96 -3.76 6.04
N ALA A 177 6.24 -3.40 7.29
CA ALA A 177 5.59 -2.29 7.96
C ALA A 177 6.28 -0.96 7.63
N SER A 178 5.49 0.11 7.49
CA SER A 178 6.02 1.47 7.36
C SER A 178 5.18 2.47 8.14
N ILE A 179 5.80 3.57 8.57
CA ILE A 179 5.13 4.68 9.26
C ILE A 179 5.87 6.00 9.01
N ALA A 180 5.10 7.09 8.90
CA ALA A 180 5.64 8.44 8.94
C ALA A 180 5.69 8.95 10.39
N TYR A 181 6.88 9.34 10.86
CA TYR A 181 7.07 9.84 12.20
C TYR A 181 8.22 10.86 12.26
N ASN A 182 8.00 12.00 12.92
CA ASN A 182 8.98 13.07 13.08
C ASN A 182 9.72 13.46 11.80
N GLY A 183 8.96 13.68 10.71
CA GLY A 183 9.51 14.12 9.43
C GLY A 183 10.22 13.03 8.61
N LYS A 184 10.28 11.81 9.10
CA LYS A 184 10.91 10.67 8.42
C LYS A 184 9.92 9.55 8.17
N ILE A 185 10.27 8.69 7.21
CA ILE A 185 9.56 7.44 6.96
C ILE A 185 10.41 6.31 7.51
N TYR A 186 9.81 5.47 8.34
CA TYR A 186 10.43 4.27 8.88
C TYR A 186 9.85 3.05 8.22
N PHE A 187 10.71 2.18 7.74
CA PHE A 187 10.37 0.91 7.12
C PHE A 187 10.87 -0.24 7.97
N GLY A 188 10.00 -1.21 8.26
CA GLY A 188 10.42 -2.48 8.81
C GLY A 188 11.03 -3.34 7.71
N ILE A 189 12.33 -3.59 7.77
CA ILE A 189 13.07 -4.28 6.72
C ILE A 189 13.80 -5.49 7.28
N HIS A 190 13.67 -6.62 6.60
CA HIS A 190 14.49 -7.80 6.77
C HIS A 190 15.52 -7.84 5.63
N ALA A 191 16.59 -7.08 5.77
CA ALA A 191 17.69 -7.04 4.82
C ALA A 191 18.66 -8.22 5.00
N LYS A 192 19.65 -8.31 4.10
CA LYS A 192 20.74 -9.27 4.21
C LYS A 192 21.58 -9.04 5.49
N ASP A 193 21.80 -7.77 5.82
CA ASP A 193 22.74 -7.36 6.87
C ASP A 193 22.03 -6.91 8.17
N GLY A 194 20.72 -7.13 8.28
CA GLY A 194 20.01 -6.80 9.50
C GLY A 194 18.50 -6.76 9.39
N LEU A 195 17.87 -7.00 10.51
CA LEU A 195 16.43 -6.93 10.69
C LEU A 195 16.09 -5.79 11.65
N GLY A 196 15.20 -4.89 11.23
CA GLY A 196 14.82 -3.76 12.06
C GLY A 196 14.16 -2.64 11.29
N PHE A 197 14.10 -1.47 11.91
CA PHE A 197 13.59 -0.26 11.28
C PHE A 197 14.71 0.52 10.61
N TYR A 198 14.52 0.82 9.33
CA TYR A 198 15.36 1.70 8.53
C TYR A 198 14.64 3.02 8.30
N SER A 199 15.35 4.13 8.31
CA SER A 199 14.76 5.44 8.13
C SER A 199 15.08 6.03 6.76
N TYR A 200 14.11 6.71 6.18
CA TYR A 200 14.24 7.55 5.01
C TYR A 200 13.83 8.98 5.38
N ASP A 201 14.62 9.96 4.96
CA ASP A 201 14.34 11.38 5.15
C ASP A 201 13.89 11.99 3.82
N PRO A 202 12.60 12.30 3.66
CA PRO A 202 12.08 12.87 2.41
C PRO A 202 12.64 14.27 2.08
N ALA A 203 13.08 15.04 3.08
CA ALA A 203 13.62 16.38 2.88
C ALA A 203 15.02 16.36 2.26
N THR A 204 15.82 15.36 2.61
CA THR A 204 17.20 15.21 2.09
C THR A 204 17.33 14.13 1.02
N GLY A 205 16.35 13.26 0.91
CA GLY A 205 16.39 12.09 0.04
C GLY A 205 17.33 10.98 0.52
N GLN A 206 17.80 11.03 1.77
CA GLN A 206 18.77 10.07 2.32
C GLN A 206 18.08 8.93 3.07
N GLY A 207 18.59 7.71 2.88
CA GLY A 207 18.20 6.50 3.60
C GLY A 207 19.31 5.99 4.51
N SER A 208 18.93 5.33 5.62
CA SER A 208 19.91 4.65 6.47
C SER A 208 20.39 3.35 5.82
N SER A 209 21.70 3.10 5.84
CA SER A 209 22.28 1.85 5.32
C SER A 209 22.19 0.68 6.30
N LYS A 210 21.91 0.98 7.58
CA LYS A 210 21.72 0.00 8.67
C LYS A 210 20.43 0.30 9.42
N PRO A 211 19.84 -0.68 10.13
CA PRO A 211 18.68 -0.41 10.95
C PRO A 211 19.01 0.64 12.04
N VAL A 212 18.14 1.64 12.19
CA VAL A 212 18.21 2.63 13.27
C VAL A 212 17.68 2.06 14.58
N VAL A 213 16.85 1.01 14.48
CA VAL A 213 16.40 0.16 15.58
C VAL A 213 16.44 -1.28 15.10
N THR A 214 17.18 -2.14 15.79
CA THR A 214 17.21 -3.59 15.49
C THR A 214 16.06 -4.30 16.20
N THR A 215 15.55 -5.36 15.58
CA THR A 215 14.51 -6.21 16.18
C THR A 215 14.92 -7.68 16.12
N PRO A 216 14.52 -8.50 17.12
CA PRO A 216 14.86 -9.92 17.12
C PRO A 216 13.96 -10.76 16.19
N ALA A 217 12.86 -10.19 15.68
CA ALA A 217 11.85 -10.88 14.88
C ALA A 217 11.32 -9.97 13.78
N GLY A 218 10.65 -10.56 12.80
CA GLY A 218 10.02 -9.85 11.68
C GLY A 218 9.00 -8.81 12.12
N ILE A 219 8.89 -7.72 11.36
CA ILE A 219 8.03 -6.59 11.67
C ILE A 219 6.84 -6.61 10.70
N TYR A 220 5.65 -6.88 11.22
CA TYR A 220 4.42 -6.94 10.42
C TYR A 220 3.57 -5.69 10.51
N THR A 221 3.68 -4.96 11.61
CA THR A 221 2.93 -3.72 11.80
C THR A 221 3.68 -2.75 12.69
N ILE A 222 3.38 -1.47 12.52
CA ILE A 222 3.85 -0.38 13.36
C ILE A 222 2.70 0.60 13.53
N ILE A 223 2.48 1.05 14.74
CA ILE A 223 1.45 2.02 15.11
C ILE A 223 2.05 3.14 15.95
N LYS A 224 1.48 4.32 15.81
CA LYS A 224 1.75 5.45 16.72
C LYS A 224 0.73 5.38 17.85
N LEU A 225 1.22 5.41 19.08
CA LEU A 225 0.41 5.55 20.28
C LEU A 225 0.16 7.03 20.57
#